data_aed88df484ed667fd659896f5caea948
#
_entry.id   aed88df484ed667fd659896f5caea948
#
_cell.length_a   1.000
_cell.length_b   1.000
_cell.length_c   1.000
_cell.angle_alpha   90.00
_cell.angle_beta   90.00
_cell.angle_gamma   90.00
#
_symmetry.space_group_name_H-M   'P 1'
#
loop_
_entity.id
_entity.type
_entity.pdbx_description
1 polymer ?
#
loop_
_entity_poly.entity_id
_entity_poly.type
_entity_poly.pdbx_seq_one_letter_code
_entity_poly.pdbx_strand_id
1 'polypeptide(L)'
;MKLMRVGTAGAERPALLDPQGVLRDLSGVVPDIDGALLADDEALGRVRAAAASGDLPVLDATGLRVGPPLARIGKIVCIGLNYHDHARETGVEPPAEPVVFFKAADTVVGPYDTVLVPRRSEKTDWEVELAVVIGRTARYLESARDGLAHVAGYAVAHDVSEREFQIERGGTWDKGKNCETFNPLGPWLVTADEVADPQDLPLRLWVNGELKQNGTTAEQIFPVGEVVRYVSQFMTLYPGDVINTGTPAGVAMGEPEPKPYLRAGDVVELEIGGLGRQRQEFKDA
;
A
#
# COMPACT_ATOMS: atom_id res chain seq x y z
N MET A 1 2.00 4.17 16.04
CA MET A 1 1.03 3.10 16.36
C MET A 1 0.84 2.20 15.13
N LYS A 2 0.45 0.92 15.33
CA LYS A 2 0.10 0.00 14.24
C LYS A 2 -1.42 -0.23 14.26
N LEU A 3 -2.14 0.52 13.43
CA LEU A 3 -3.60 0.49 13.35
C LEU A 3 -4.05 -0.58 12.35
N MET A 4 -5.00 -1.41 12.72
CA MET A 4 -5.48 -2.56 11.93
C MET A 4 -7.00 -2.62 11.91
N ARG A 5 -7.54 -3.36 10.94
CA ARG A 5 -8.95 -3.76 10.94
C ARG A 5 -9.03 -5.28 10.80
N VAL A 6 -9.82 -5.91 11.65
CA VAL A 6 -9.91 -7.36 11.73
C VAL A 6 -11.36 -7.84 11.75
N GLY A 7 -11.61 -8.98 11.13
CA GLY A 7 -12.94 -9.58 11.05
C GLY A 7 -13.36 -9.94 9.64
N THR A 8 -14.63 -10.30 9.47
CA THR A 8 -15.21 -10.66 8.17
C THR A 8 -15.17 -9.47 7.22
N ALA A 9 -14.90 -9.71 5.93
CA ALA A 9 -14.88 -8.66 4.91
C ALA A 9 -16.19 -7.85 4.91
N GLY A 10 -16.06 -6.52 4.95
CA GLY A 10 -17.17 -5.57 5.03
C GLY A 10 -17.78 -5.42 6.43
N ALA A 11 -17.30 -6.15 7.43
CA ALA A 11 -17.71 -6.06 8.83
C ALA A 11 -16.49 -6.12 9.78
N GLU A 12 -15.38 -5.60 9.30
CA GLU A 12 -14.17 -5.47 10.12
C GLU A 12 -14.38 -4.45 11.23
N ARG A 13 -13.65 -4.61 12.31
CA ARG A 13 -13.60 -3.68 13.45
C ARG A 13 -12.19 -3.11 13.65
N PRO A 14 -12.07 -1.91 14.20
CA PRO A 14 -10.77 -1.28 14.46
C PRO A 14 -10.02 -2.02 15.56
N ALA A 15 -8.71 -2.17 15.37
CA ALA A 15 -7.81 -2.81 16.30
C ALA A 15 -6.43 -2.12 16.28
N LEU A 16 -5.63 -2.41 17.29
CA LEU A 16 -4.25 -1.96 17.43
C LEU A 16 -3.36 -3.16 17.72
N LEU A 17 -2.23 -3.25 17.05
CA LEU A 17 -1.14 -4.13 17.44
C LEU A 17 -0.22 -3.38 18.41
N ASP A 18 -0.17 -3.82 19.68
CA ASP A 18 0.67 -3.17 20.69
C ASP A 18 2.17 -3.54 20.51
N PRO A 19 3.10 -2.84 21.20
CA PRO A 19 4.53 -3.13 21.07
C PRO A 19 4.94 -4.56 21.50
N GLN A 20 4.10 -5.26 22.24
CA GLN A 20 4.30 -6.65 22.66
C GLN A 20 3.76 -7.65 21.62
N GLY A 21 3.16 -7.16 20.52
CA GLY A 21 2.55 -7.99 19.48
C GLY A 21 1.16 -8.53 19.87
N VAL A 22 0.51 -7.94 20.88
CA VAL A 22 -0.84 -8.30 21.28
C VAL A 22 -1.86 -7.45 20.53
N LEU A 23 -2.88 -8.11 19.97
CA LEU A 23 -3.96 -7.44 19.29
C LEU A 23 -4.97 -6.87 20.30
N ARG A 24 -5.27 -5.56 20.19
CA ARG A 24 -6.14 -4.82 21.10
C ARG A 24 -7.36 -4.28 20.37
N ASP A 25 -8.53 -4.38 21.00
CA ASP A 25 -9.80 -3.87 20.47
C ASP A 25 -9.90 -2.34 20.64
N LEU A 26 -10.13 -1.62 19.56
CA LEU A 26 -10.37 -0.17 19.57
C LEU A 26 -11.84 0.20 19.44
N SER A 27 -12.77 -0.76 19.32
CA SER A 27 -14.20 -0.48 19.08
C SER A 27 -14.86 0.34 20.18
N GLY A 28 -14.32 0.32 21.39
CA GLY A 28 -14.77 1.16 22.52
C GLY A 28 -14.20 2.59 22.50
N VAL A 29 -13.25 2.89 21.59
CA VAL A 29 -12.55 4.20 21.52
C VAL A 29 -12.94 4.95 20.27
N VAL A 30 -12.97 4.25 19.13
CA VAL A 30 -13.32 4.81 17.81
C VAL A 30 -14.23 3.87 17.03
N PRO A 31 -15.11 4.39 16.18
CA PRO A 31 -16.01 3.57 15.39
C PRO A 31 -15.28 2.73 14.32
N ASP A 32 -14.29 3.31 13.68
CA ASP A 32 -13.45 2.62 12.68
C ASP A 32 -12.15 3.42 12.40
N ILE A 33 -11.27 2.87 11.55
CA ILE A 33 -10.06 3.53 11.07
C ILE A 33 -10.34 4.03 9.65
N ASP A 34 -10.64 5.31 9.54
CA ASP A 34 -11.01 5.99 8.30
C ASP A 34 -10.41 7.40 8.20
N GLY A 35 -10.72 8.11 7.12
CA GLY A 35 -10.27 9.48 6.92
C GLY A 35 -10.76 10.45 7.99
N ALA A 36 -11.91 10.21 8.60
CA ALA A 36 -12.44 11.07 9.67
C ALA A 36 -11.59 10.94 10.94
N LEU A 37 -11.22 9.71 11.32
CA LEU A 37 -10.27 9.46 12.42
C LEU A 37 -8.90 10.10 12.13
N LEU A 38 -8.37 9.89 10.92
CA LEU A 38 -7.03 10.36 10.56
C LEU A 38 -6.91 11.88 10.50
N ALA A 39 -8.02 12.59 10.25
CA ALA A 39 -8.07 14.05 10.22
C ALA A 39 -8.28 14.69 11.60
N ASP A 40 -8.61 13.92 12.63
CA ASP A 40 -8.96 14.40 13.95
C ASP A 40 -7.82 14.12 14.94
N ASP A 41 -7.00 15.14 15.19
CA ASP A 41 -5.86 15.07 16.11
C ASP A 41 -6.32 14.71 17.55
N GLU A 42 -7.53 15.13 17.97
CA GLU A 42 -8.08 14.79 19.29
C GLU A 42 -8.50 13.32 19.36
N ALA A 43 -9.17 12.79 18.33
CA ALA A 43 -9.51 11.39 18.24
C ALA A 43 -8.27 10.49 18.20
N LEU A 44 -7.27 10.83 17.41
CA LEU A 44 -5.96 10.14 17.42
C LEU A 44 -5.28 10.24 18.77
N GLY A 45 -5.40 11.37 19.48
CA GLY A 45 -4.91 11.56 20.85
C GLY A 45 -5.59 10.59 21.83
N ARG A 46 -6.91 10.38 21.72
CA ARG A 46 -7.65 9.38 22.52
C ARG A 46 -7.17 7.97 22.24
N VAL A 47 -6.95 7.61 20.97
CA VAL A 47 -6.39 6.28 20.61
C VAL A 47 -5.00 6.08 21.22
N ARG A 48 -4.11 7.10 21.15
CA ARG A 48 -2.77 7.04 21.77
C ARG A 48 -2.85 6.87 23.28
N ALA A 49 -3.72 7.63 23.95
CA ALA A 49 -3.91 7.53 25.40
C ALA A 49 -4.43 6.14 25.81
N ALA A 50 -5.42 5.60 25.08
CA ALA A 50 -5.95 4.27 25.32
C ALA A 50 -4.89 3.17 25.07
N ALA A 51 -4.06 3.30 24.03
CA ALA A 51 -2.95 2.40 23.79
C ALA A 51 -1.90 2.44 24.91
N ALA A 52 -1.62 3.62 25.44
CA ALA A 52 -0.62 3.81 26.49
C ALA A 52 -1.10 3.36 27.89
N SER A 53 -2.42 3.36 28.16
CA SER A 53 -2.97 2.90 29.44
C SER A 53 -2.81 1.38 29.65
N GLY A 54 -2.72 0.61 28.56
CA GLY A 54 -2.67 -0.86 28.61
C GLY A 54 -4.02 -1.53 28.88
N ASP A 55 -5.10 -0.78 29.06
CA ASP A 55 -6.42 -1.28 29.45
C ASP A 55 -7.30 -1.72 28.27
N LEU A 56 -6.83 -1.56 27.01
CA LEU A 56 -7.58 -2.01 25.85
C LEU A 56 -7.83 -3.52 25.89
N PRO A 57 -9.07 -3.97 25.61
CA PRO A 57 -9.38 -5.39 25.58
C PRO A 57 -8.50 -6.16 24.61
N VAL A 58 -8.04 -7.33 25.01
CA VAL A 58 -7.30 -8.25 24.13
C VAL A 58 -8.27 -8.90 23.16
N LEU A 59 -7.92 -8.91 21.88
CA LEU A 59 -8.60 -9.69 20.86
C LEU A 59 -7.89 -11.02 20.64
N ASP A 60 -8.65 -12.12 20.66
CA ASP A 60 -8.12 -13.38 20.19
C ASP A 60 -7.91 -13.31 18.68
N ALA A 61 -6.64 -13.37 18.28
CA ALA A 61 -6.25 -13.31 16.87
C ALA A 61 -6.46 -14.65 16.11
N THR A 62 -6.83 -15.73 16.84
CA THR A 62 -6.96 -17.07 16.26
C THR A 62 -8.06 -17.10 15.19
N GLY A 63 -7.66 -17.32 13.93
CA GLY A 63 -8.58 -17.39 12.80
C GLY A 63 -9.25 -16.07 12.40
N LEU A 64 -8.86 -14.95 13.02
CA LEU A 64 -9.33 -13.63 12.56
C LEU A 64 -8.69 -13.26 11.22
N ARG A 65 -9.53 -12.91 10.22
CA ARG A 65 -9.07 -12.27 9.01
C ARG A 65 -8.56 -10.87 9.33
N VAL A 66 -7.43 -10.50 8.74
CA VAL A 66 -6.95 -9.12 8.71
C VAL A 66 -7.48 -8.47 7.44
N GLY A 67 -8.25 -7.41 7.58
CA GLY A 67 -8.73 -6.60 6.47
C GLY A 67 -7.74 -5.49 6.09
N PRO A 68 -8.06 -4.70 5.05
CA PRO A 68 -7.34 -3.47 4.77
C PRO A 68 -7.35 -2.56 6.01
N PRO A 69 -6.26 -1.82 6.29
CA PRO A 69 -6.17 -1.02 7.52
C PRO A 69 -7.08 0.22 7.53
N LEU A 70 -7.70 0.54 6.40
CA LEU A 70 -8.63 1.66 6.23
C LEU A 70 -10.03 1.15 5.87
N ALA A 71 -11.05 1.65 6.56
CA ALA A 71 -12.46 1.28 6.33
C ALA A 71 -13.01 1.84 5.01
N ARG A 72 -12.49 2.98 4.59
CA ARG A 72 -12.89 3.66 3.36
C ARG A 72 -11.69 4.39 2.76
N ILE A 73 -11.47 4.17 1.49
CA ILE A 73 -10.48 4.88 0.68
C ILE A 73 -11.23 5.66 -0.40
N GLY A 74 -10.96 6.97 -0.50
CA GLY A 74 -11.60 7.83 -1.49
C GLY A 74 -11.04 7.59 -2.89
N LYS A 75 -9.71 7.56 -3.00
CA LYS A 75 -8.98 7.24 -4.22
C LYS A 75 -7.61 6.65 -3.90
N ILE A 76 -7.07 5.91 -4.85
CA ILE A 76 -5.69 5.43 -4.84
C ILE A 76 -4.99 6.07 -6.01
N VAL A 77 -4.02 6.93 -5.71
CA VAL A 77 -3.13 7.54 -6.69
C VAL A 77 -1.86 6.70 -6.75
N CYS A 78 -1.38 6.37 -7.95
CA CYS A 78 -0.20 5.56 -8.13
C CYS A 78 0.87 6.33 -8.90
N ILE A 79 2.14 6.10 -8.56
CA ILE A 79 3.28 6.72 -9.20
C ILE A 79 4.08 5.66 -9.95
N GLY A 80 4.07 5.74 -11.27
CA GLY A 80 4.86 4.85 -12.13
C GLY A 80 6.30 5.30 -12.26
N LEU A 81 7.21 4.35 -12.53
CA LEU A 81 8.63 4.58 -12.84
C LEU A 81 9.36 5.44 -11.80
N ASN A 82 9.09 5.21 -10.52
CA ASN A 82 9.60 6.05 -9.43
C ASN A 82 10.86 5.48 -8.75
N TYR A 83 11.54 4.50 -9.33
CA TYR A 83 12.79 3.94 -8.79
C TYR A 83 13.89 3.93 -9.84
N HIS A 84 15.08 4.38 -9.46
CA HIS A 84 16.25 4.43 -10.35
C HIS A 84 16.66 3.05 -10.86
N ASP A 85 16.60 2.02 -10.02
CA ASP A 85 16.93 0.64 -10.39
C ASP A 85 15.88 0.05 -11.36
N HIS A 86 14.59 0.31 -11.13
CA HIS A 86 13.51 -0.12 -12.02
C HIS A 86 13.55 0.58 -13.40
N ALA A 87 13.88 1.87 -13.43
CA ALA A 87 14.09 2.59 -14.70
C ALA A 87 15.25 1.95 -15.51
N ARG A 88 16.37 1.62 -14.84
CA ARG A 88 17.50 0.91 -15.47
C ARG A 88 17.11 -0.48 -15.99
N GLU A 89 16.35 -1.26 -15.20
CA GLU A 89 15.86 -2.58 -15.57
C GLU A 89 15.03 -2.58 -16.85
N THR A 90 14.10 -1.62 -16.95
CA THR A 90 13.18 -1.49 -18.09
C THR A 90 13.80 -0.74 -19.28
N GLY A 91 15.00 -0.19 -19.13
CA GLY A 91 15.67 0.58 -20.17
C GLY A 91 15.01 1.92 -20.47
N VAL A 92 14.22 2.44 -19.54
CA VAL A 92 13.53 3.73 -19.66
C VAL A 92 14.33 4.79 -18.91
N GLU A 93 14.51 5.98 -19.54
CA GLU A 93 15.10 7.12 -18.84
C GLU A 93 14.21 7.54 -17.65
N PRO A 94 14.80 7.92 -16.52
CA PRO A 94 14.05 8.46 -15.40
C PRO A 94 13.12 9.61 -15.85
N PRO A 95 11.83 9.57 -15.49
CA PRO A 95 10.90 10.61 -15.93
C PRO A 95 11.26 11.96 -15.29
N ALA A 96 11.03 13.07 -16.02
CA ALA A 96 11.25 14.42 -15.50
C ALA A 96 10.22 14.82 -14.43
N GLU A 97 9.06 14.17 -14.41
CA GLU A 97 7.95 14.39 -13.49
C GLU A 97 7.31 13.04 -13.11
N PRO A 98 6.69 12.91 -11.92
CA PRO A 98 5.97 11.70 -11.54
C PRO A 98 4.92 11.28 -12.56
N VAL A 99 4.97 10.03 -13.00
CA VAL A 99 3.94 9.43 -13.86
C VAL A 99 2.76 9.03 -13.00
N VAL A 100 1.62 9.72 -13.15
CA VAL A 100 0.45 9.52 -12.29
C VAL A 100 -0.61 8.69 -13.00
N PHE A 101 -1.13 7.67 -12.31
CA PHE A 101 -2.28 6.87 -12.72
C PHE A 101 -3.12 6.49 -11.49
N PHE A 102 -4.24 5.78 -11.69
CA PHE A 102 -5.17 5.46 -10.61
C PHE A 102 -5.45 3.96 -10.50
N LYS A 103 -5.70 3.55 -9.25
CA LYS A 103 -6.43 2.32 -8.94
C LYS A 103 -7.78 2.67 -8.32
N ALA A 104 -8.81 1.96 -8.70
CA ALA A 104 -10.11 2.08 -8.09
C ALA A 104 -10.07 1.55 -6.64
N ALA A 105 -10.80 2.19 -5.75
CA ALA A 105 -10.78 1.82 -4.34
C ALA A 105 -11.31 0.40 -4.06
N ASP A 106 -12.14 -0.15 -4.95
CA ASP A 106 -12.68 -1.50 -4.87
C ASP A 106 -11.68 -2.62 -5.28
N THR A 107 -10.49 -2.26 -5.76
CA THR A 107 -9.38 -3.20 -5.95
C THR A 107 -8.72 -3.60 -4.62
N VAL A 108 -9.00 -2.88 -3.53
CA VAL A 108 -8.36 -3.09 -2.23
C VAL A 108 -8.89 -4.33 -1.55
N VAL A 109 -7.97 -5.18 -1.13
CA VAL A 109 -8.24 -6.37 -0.31
C VAL A 109 -7.27 -6.42 0.87
N GLY A 110 -7.52 -7.30 1.84
CA GLY A 110 -6.63 -7.49 2.98
C GLY A 110 -5.29 -8.10 2.59
N PRO A 111 -4.28 -7.99 3.47
CA PRO A 111 -2.90 -8.38 3.19
C PRO A 111 -2.70 -9.89 2.99
N TYR A 112 -3.70 -10.69 3.36
CA TYR A 112 -3.68 -12.16 3.28
C TYR A 112 -4.85 -12.72 2.46
N ASP A 113 -5.60 -11.84 1.79
CA ASP A 113 -6.70 -12.26 0.92
C ASP A 113 -6.17 -12.84 -0.39
N THR A 114 -6.98 -13.66 -1.04
CA THR A 114 -6.68 -14.20 -2.38
C THR A 114 -6.64 -13.07 -3.40
N VAL A 115 -5.68 -13.13 -4.32
CA VAL A 115 -5.63 -12.29 -5.52
C VAL A 115 -6.10 -13.10 -6.73
N LEU A 116 -6.95 -12.49 -7.54
CA LEU A 116 -7.56 -13.15 -8.70
C LEU A 116 -6.77 -12.83 -9.98
N VAL A 117 -6.30 -13.87 -10.67
CA VAL A 117 -5.74 -13.76 -12.02
C VAL A 117 -6.90 -13.49 -12.99
N PRO A 118 -6.91 -12.36 -13.73
CA PRO A 118 -8.02 -12.01 -14.59
C PRO A 118 -8.23 -13.02 -15.71
N ARG A 119 -9.47 -13.20 -16.14
CA ARG A 119 -9.80 -14.10 -17.25
C ARG A 119 -9.04 -13.73 -18.52
N ARG A 120 -8.41 -14.71 -19.16
CA ARG A 120 -7.57 -14.55 -20.36
C ARG A 120 -6.32 -13.71 -20.12
N SER A 121 -5.92 -13.51 -18.86
CA SER A 121 -4.66 -12.89 -18.50
C SER A 121 -3.52 -13.87 -18.66
N GLU A 122 -2.41 -13.40 -19.22
CA GLU A 122 -1.18 -14.18 -19.35
C GLU A 122 0.04 -13.41 -18.82
N LYS A 123 -0.16 -12.17 -18.36
CA LYS A 123 0.94 -11.28 -17.96
C LYS A 123 0.69 -10.59 -16.61
N THR A 124 0.07 -11.34 -15.67
CA THR A 124 -0.10 -10.83 -14.30
C THR A 124 1.25 -10.75 -13.59
N ASP A 125 1.59 -9.60 -13.04
CA ASP A 125 2.88 -9.25 -12.47
C ASP A 125 2.74 -8.72 -11.05
N TRP A 126 3.82 -8.74 -10.29
CA TRP A 126 3.93 -8.31 -8.91
C TRP A 126 4.69 -6.99 -8.76
N GLU A 127 4.34 -6.19 -7.76
CA GLU A 127 5.03 -4.95 -7.41
C GLU A 127 4.89 -4.67 -5.91
N VAL A 128 5.97 -4.78 -5.11
CA VAL A 128 5.97 -4.29 -3.72
C VAL A 128 6.11 -2.78 -3.72
N GLU A 129 5.21 -2.08 -3.01
CA GLU A 129 5.18 -0.63 -2.95
C GLU A 129 4.98 -0.08 -1.53
N LEU A 130 5.62 1.04 -1.23
CA LEU A 130 5.26 1.85 -0.08
C LEU A 130 3.94 2.57 -0.36
N ALA A 131 2.91 2.28 0.45
CA ALA A 131 1.67 3.04 0.46
C ALA A 131 1.77 4.19 1.46
N VAL A 132 1.46 5.40 1.01
CA VAL A 132 1.37 6.61 1.80
C VAL A 132 -0.11 6.93 2.04
N VAL A 133 -0.52 7.06 3.30
CA VAL A 133 -1.89 7.41 3.67
C VAL A 133 -1.98 8.87 4.07
N ILE A 134 -2.88 9.60 3.43
CA ILE A 134 -3.10 11.03 3.70
C ILE A 134 -3.87 11.22 5.01
N GLY A 135 -3.40 12.12 5.85
CA GLY A 135 -4.02 12.46 7.14
C GLY A 135 -4.66 13.84 7.17
N ARG A 136 -4.20 14.75 6.34
CA ARG A 136 -4.73 16.12 6.24
C ARG A 136 -5.01 16.47 4.80
N THR A 137 -6.05 17.27 4.54
CA THR A 137 -6.38 17.71 3.18
C THR A 137 -5.19 18.42 2.55
N ALA A 138 -4.64 17.86 1.48
CA ALA A 138 -3.51 18.41 0.74
C ALA A 138 -3.99 19.01 -0.59
N ARG A 139 -3.72 20.30 -0.79
CA ARG A 139 -4.09 21.04 -2.00
C ARG A 139 -3.09 22.16 -2.23
N TYR A 140 -2.48 22.20 -3.41
CA TYR A 140 -1.51 23.21 -3.82
C TYR A 140 -0.38 23.43 -2.81
N LEU A 141 0.19 22.32 -2.31
CA LEU A 141 1.31 22.39 -1.35
C LEU A 141 2.56 22.98 -2.02
N GLU A 142 3.31 23.78 -1.28
CA GLU A 142 4.44 24.54 -1.83
C GLU A 142 5.77 23.79 -1.73
N SER A 143 5.90 22.87 -0.76
CA SER A 143 7.15 22.16 -0.51
C SER A 143 6.97 20.67 -0.22
N ALA A 144 8.03 19.89 -0.43
CA ALA A 144 8.09 18.47 -0.03
C ALA A 144 7.92 18.29 1.49
N ARG A 145 8.38 19.27 2.30
CA ARG A 145 8.17 19.27 3.75
C ARG A 145 6.68 19.37 4.09
N ASP A 146 5.94 20.22 3.38
CA ASP A 146 4.49 20.30 3.55
C ASP A 146 3.84 19.00 3.14
N GLY A 147 4.33 18.36 2.05
CA GLY A 147 3.87 17.03 1.66
C GLY A 147 3.96 16.02 2.78
N LEU A 148 5.11 15.89 3.44
CA LEU A 148 5.30 14.98 4.58
C LEU A 148 4.39 15.33 5.76
N ALA A 149 4.15 16.62 6.04
CA ALA A 149 3.30 17.07 7.14
C ALA A 149 1.81 16.71 6.96
N HIS A 150 1.40 16.29 5.75
CA HIS A 150 0.03 15.86 5.43
C HIS A 150 -0.15 14.33 5.48
N VAL A 151 0.91 13.56 5.77
CA VAL A 151 0.88 12.10 5.84
C VAL A 151 0.43 11.64 7.22
N ALA A 152 -0.57 10.75 7.28
CA ALA A 152 -1.00 10.07 8.51
C ALA A 152 -0.09 8.89 8.86
N GLY A 153 0.41 8.19 7.86
CA GLY A 153 1.25 7.01 8.05
C GLY A 153 1.47 6.22 6.77
N TYR A 154 2.01 5.01 6.95
CA TYR A 154 2.51 4.17 5.88
C TYR A 154 2.01 2.73 6.02
N ALA A 155 1.87 2.05 4.90
CA ALA A 155 1.51 0.63 4.84
C ALA A 155 2.28 -0.07 3.71
N VAL A 156 2.23 -1.39 3.67
CA VAL A 156 2.68 -2.16 2.51
C VAL A 156 1.53 -2.25 1.52
N ALA A 157 1.78 -1.98 0.25
CA ALA A 157 0.86 -2.23 -0.86
C ALA A 157 1.46 -3.25 -1.84
N HIS A 158 0.59 -4.02 -2.48
CA HIS A 158 0.92 -4.86 -3.61
C HIS A 158 0.21 -4.30 -4.85
N ASP A 159 0.91 -3.55 -5.71
CA ASP A 159 0.34 -2.98 -6.93
C ASP A 159 0.33 -4.01 -8.06
N VAL A 160 -0.50 -5.06 -7.88
CA VAL A 160 -0.64 -6.13 -8.88
C VAL A 160 -1.05 -5.54 -10.23
N SER A 161 -0.42 -6.04 -11.30
CA SER A 161 -0.51 -5.46 -12.64
C SER A 161 -0.75 -6.55 -13.68
N GLU A 162 -1.67 -6.34 -14.61
CA GLU A 162 -1.79 -7.16 -15.81
C GLU A 162 -1.16 -6.39 -16.98
N ARG A 163 0.04 -6.81 -17.39
CA ARG A 163 0.88 -6.05 -18.33
C ARG A 163 0.30 -5.96 -19.74
N GLU A 164 -0.39 -7.01 -20.23
CA GLU A 164 -1.06 -6.93 -21.52
C GLU A 164 -2.13 -5.83 -21.52
N PHE A 165 -2.96 -5.80 -20.46
CA PHE A 165 -4.03 -4.79 -20.37
C PHE A 165 -3.47 -3.39 -20.17
N GLN A 166 -2.38 -3.27 -19.40
CA GLN A 166 -1.70 -2.00 -19.10
C GLN A 166 -1.07 -1.39 -20.35
N ILE A 167 -0.35 -2.19 -21.16
CA ILE A 167 0.55 -1.69 -22.19
C ILE A 167 0.02 -1.94 -23.61
N GLU A 168 -0.56 -3.13 -23.85
CA GLU A 168 -0.89 -3.60 -25.20
C GLU A 168 -2.34 -3.27 -25.62
N ARG A 169 -3.18 -2.78 -24.68
CA ARG A 169 -4.61 -2.52 -24.90
C ARG A 169 -4.95 -1.02 -25.03
N GLY A 170 -4.18 -0.27 -25.83
CA GLY A 170 -4.48 1.11 -26.18
C GLY A 170 -3.95 2.15 -25.19
N GLY A 171 -2.90 1.85 -24.44
CA GLY A 171 -2.06 2.82 -23.74
C GLY A 171 -2.59 3.43 -22.45
N THR A 172 -3.74 2.99 -21.94
CA THR A 172 -4.22 3.43 -20.62
C THR A 172 -3.82 2.41 -19.55
N TRP A 173 -2.92 2.78 -18.64
CA TRP A 173 -2.39 1.90 -17.61
C TRP A 173 -3.47 1.35 -16.68
N ASP A 174 -4.50 2.16 -16.39
CA ASP A 174 -5.59 1.79 -15.48
C ASP A 174 -6.25 0.44 -15.83
N LYS A 175 -6.31 0.05 -17.10
CA LYS A 175 -6.88 -1.24 -17.52
C LYS A 175 -6.14 -2.43 -16.90
N GLY A 176 -4.83 -2.35 -16.77
CA GLY A 176 -4.00 -3.41 -16.17
C GLY A 176 -3.83 -3.29 -14.66
N LYS A 177 -4.25 -2.17 -14.07
CA LYS A 177 -4.07 -1.86 -12.67
C LYS A 177 -5.37 -1.98 -11.85
N ASN A 178 -6.55 -2.12 -12.51
CA ASN A 178 -7.86 -2.09 -11.87
C ASN A 178 -8.62 -3.42 -11.98
N CYS A 179 -7.93 -4.54 -12.17
CA CYS A 179 -8.59 -5.83 -12.04
C CYS A 179 -8.95 -6.09 -10.56
N GLU A 180 -9.99 -6.89 -10.35
CA GLU A 180 -10.46 -7.25 -9.02
C GLU A 180 -9.31 -7.76 -8.13
N THR A 181 -9.25 -7.33 -6.88
CA THR A 181 -8.25 -7.71 -5.87
C THR A 181 -6.82 -7.20 -6.10
N PHE A 182 -6.58 -6.31 -7.06
CA PHE A 182 -5.25 -5.92 -7.50
C PHE A 182 -4.52 -4.92 -6.59
N ASN A 183 -5.06 -4.63 -5.38
CA ASN A 183 -4.39 -3.77 -4.40
C ASN A 183 -4.45 -4.32 -2.96
N PRO A 184 -3.85 -5.50 -2.66
CA PRO A 184 -3.67 -5.92 -1.27
C PRO A 184 -2.96 -4.82 -0.46
N LEU A 185 -3.52 -4.45 0.71
CA LEU A 185 -3.06 -3.34 1.54
C LEU A 185 -2.98 -3.75 3.01
N GLY A 186 -1.89 -3.43 3.68
CA GLY A 186 -1.69 -3.70 5.11
C GLY A 186 -0.38 -4.43 5.39
N PRO A 187 -0.26 -5.18 6.52
CA PRO A 187 -1.31 -5.64 7.42
C PRO A 187 -1.84 -4.56 8.38
N TRP A 188 -1.16 -3.45 8.53
CA TRP A 188 -1.52 -2.33 9.37
C TRP A 188 -1.09 -1.00 8.75
N LEU A 189 -1.68 0.07 9.22
CA LEU A 189 -1.20 1.43 9.04
C LEU A 189 -0.24 1.74 10.19
N VAL A 190 1.02 2.00 9.87
CA VAL A 190 2.01 2.54 10.83
C VAL A 190 1.92 4.06 10.80
N THR A 191 1.56 4.67 11.93
CA THR A 191 1.46 6.14 11.99
C THR A 191 2.81 6.82 11.70
N ALA A 192 2.77 8.00 11.07
CA ALA A 192 3.98 8.68 10.56
C ALA A 192 5.03 8.95 11.65
N ASP A 193 4.63 9.15 12.90
CA ASP A 193 5.50 9.36 14.05
C ASP A 193 6.33 8.12 14.45
N GLU A 194 5.98 6.93 13.95
CA GLU A 194 6.71 5.67 14.18
C GLU A 194 7.70 5.32 13.05
N VAL A 195 7.69 6.07 11.96
CA VAL A 195 8.59 5.88 10.82
C VAL A 195 9.62 7.01 10.82
N ALA A 196 10.85 6.69 11.18
CA ALA A 196 11.91 7.69 11.34
C ALA A 196 12.24 8.41 10.02
N ASP A 197 12.35 7.64 8.93
CA ASP A 197 12.56 8.17 7.58
C ASP A 197 11.85 7.26 6.55
N PRO A 198 10.83 7.75 5.85
CA PRO A 198 10.17 6.97 4.80
C PRO A 198 11.05 6.74 3.56
N GLN A 199 12.19 7.42 3.47
CA GLN A 199 13.17 7.27 2.38
C GLN A 199 14.32 6.31 2.73
N ASP A 200 14.24 5.57 3.84
CA ASP A 200 15.24 4.55 4.23
C ASP A 200 14.55 3.27 4.71
N LEU A 201 13.65 2.73 3.87
CA LEU A 201 12.90 1.51 4.16
C LEU A 201 13.27 0.42 3.16
N PRO A 202 13.75 -0.77 3.62
CA PRO A 202 13.95 -1.91 2.72
C PRO A 202 12.63 -2.53 2.29
N LEU A 203 12.52 -2.85 0.98
CA LEU A 203 11.38 -3.53 0.38
C LEU A 203 11.85 -4.88 -0.18
N ARG A 204 11.09 -5.95 0.08
CA ARG A 204 11.36 -7.29 -0.45
C ARG A 204 10.08 -7.96 -0.91
N LEU A 205 10.20 -8.76 -1.97
CA LEU A 205 9.12 -9.59 -2.47
C LEU A 205 9.65 -10.94 -2.92
N TRP A 206 8.91 -11.98 -2.62
CA TRP A 206 9.18 -13.36 -3.02
C TRP A 206 8.00 -13.94 -3.78
N VAL A 207 8.29 -14.72 -4.80
CA VAL A 207 7.32 -15.54 -5.52
C VAL A 207 7.67 -17.01 -5.29
N ASN A 208 6.75 -17.79 -4.75
CA ASN A 208 6.97 -19.20 -4.40
C ASN A 208 8.25 -19.44 -3.57
N GLY A 209 8.56 -18.49 -2.67
CA GLY A 209 9.73 -18.54 -1.81
C GLY A 209 11.04 -18.04 -2.47
N GLU A 210 11.04 -17.73 -3.77
CA GLU A 210 12.19 -17.14 -4.46
C GLU A 210 12.17 -15.61 -4.35
N LEU A 211 13.27 -15.01 -3.92
CA LEU A 211 13.40 -13.56 -3.82
C LEU A 211 13.44 -12.93 -5.21
N LYS A 212 12.47 -12.06 -5.51
CA LYS A 212 12.34 -11.36 -6.79
C LYS A 212 12.66 -9.86 -6.69
N GLN A 213 12.14 -9.17 -5.69
CA GLN A 213 12.46 -7.76 -5.46
C GLN A 213 13.23 -7.60 -4.16
N ASN A 214 14.29 -6.78 -4.16
CA ASN A 214 15.10 -6.43 -3.00
C ASN A 214 15.64 -5.02 -3.17
N GLY A 215 14.84 -4.03 -2.80
CA GLY A 215 15.10 -2.60 -2.99
C GLY A 215 15.04 -1.81 -1.68
N THR A 216 15.15 -0.51 -1.82
CA THR A 216 14.99 0.46 -0.73
C THR A 216 14.31 1.73 -1.23
N THR A 217 13.49 2.36 -0.40
CA THR A 217 12.87 3.67 -0.74
C THR A 217 13.89 4.78 -0.96
N ALA A 218 15.16 4.59 -0.56
CA ALA A 218 16.25 5.51 -0.89
C ALA A 218 16.52 5.62 -2.41
N GLU A 219 16.12 4.60 -3.20
CA GLU A 219 16.23 4.60 -4.67
C GLU A 219 15.04 5.29 -5.38
N GLN A 220 14.08 5.85 -4.64
CA GLN A 220 12.99 6.63 -5.23
C GLN A 220 13.52 7.86 -5.96
N ILE A 221 13.06 8.07 -7.21
CA ILE A 221 13.37 9.25 -8.02
C ILE A 221 12.69 10.49 -7.42
N PHE A 222 11.44 10.33 -7.03
CA PHE A 222 10.65 11.37 -6.36
C PHE A 222 10.33 10.89 -4.93
N PRO A 223 10.94 11.51 -3.91
CA PRO A 223 10.67 11.20 -2.51
C PRO A 223 9.22 11.42 -2.11
N VAL A 224 8.75 10.74 -1.06
CA VAL A 224 7.36 10.78 -0.58
C VAL A 224 6.80 12.21 -0.48
N GLY A 225 7.52 13.12 0.17
CA GLY A 225 7.07 14.49 0.34
C GLY A 225 6.88 15.23 -0.98
N GLU A 226 7.77 15.00 -1.96
CA GLU A 226 7.66 15.57 -3.29
C GLU A 226 6.49 14.97 -4.08
N VAL A 227 6.26 13.66 -3.96
CA VAL A 227 5.09 12.99 -4.57
C VAL A 227 3.79 13.61 -4.06
N VAL A 228 3.63 13.76 -2.73
CA VAL A 228 2.42 14.37 -2.15
C VAL A 228 2.27 15.82 -2.60
N ARG A 229 3.35 16.62 -2.58
CA ARG A 229 3.37 17.99 -3.09
C ARG A 229 2.94 18.05 -4.55
N TYR A 230 3.56 17.23 -5.41
CA TYR A 230 3.31 17.21 -6.84
C TYR A 230 1.85 16.85 -7.16
N VAL A 231 1.35 15.75 -6.60
CA VAL A 231 -0.04 15.30 -6.82
C VAL A 231 -1.05 16.37 -6.38
N SER A 232 -0.75 17.09 -5.28
CA SER A 232 -1.61 18.16 -4.75
C SER A 232 -1.80 19.36 -5.69
N GLN A 233 -0.95 19.49 -6.74
CA GLN A 233 -1.09 20.54 -7.76
C GLN A 233 -2.23 20.25 -8.76
N PHE A 234 -2.59 18.98 -8.93
CA PHE A 234 -3.55 18.54 -9.94
C PHE A 234 -4.86 18.08 -9.34
N MET A 235 -4.85 17.65 -8.08
CA MET A 235 -6.03 17.16 -7.37
C MET A 235 -5.94 17.39 -5.88
N THR A 236 -7.06 17.58 -5.22
CA THR A 236 -7.13 17.60 -3.76
C THR A 236 -7.02 16.18 -3.24
N LEU A 237 -6.05 15.94 -2.34
CA LEU A 237 -5.96 14.72 -1.55
C LEU A 237 -6.70 14.90 -0.23
N TYR A 238 -7.53 13.96 0.13
CA TYR A 238 -8.31 13.97 1.36
C TYR A 238 -7.78 12.94 2.37
N PRO A 239 -8.02 13.13 3.66
CA PRO A 239 -7.69 12.12 4.67
C PRO A 239 -8.27 10.75 4.32
N GLY A 240 -7.43 9.71 4.40
CA GLY A 240 -7.78 8.34 3.99
C GLY A 240 -7.52 8.02 2.52
N ASP A 241 -7.18 9.00 1.66
CA ASP A 241 -6.65 8.72 0.33
C ASP A 241 -5.28 8.02 0.44
N VAL A 242 -4.98 7.17 -0.51
CA VAL A 242 -3.74 6.38 -0.55
C VAL A 242 -2.91 6.78 -1.77
N ILE A 243 -1.59 6.84 -1.60
CA ILE A 243 -0.65 6.95 -2.71
C ILE A 243 0.25 5.73 -2.71
N ASN A 244 0.21 4.93 -3.78
CA ASN A 244 1.20 3.90 -4.06
C ASN A 244 2.39 4.57 -4.75
N THR A 245 3.61 4.40 -4.22
CA THR A 245 4.75 5.27 -4.56
C THR A 245 5.71 4.69 -5.60
N GLY A 246 5.32 3.61 -6.27
CA GLY A 246 6.17 2.92 -7.23
C GLY A 246 6.91 1.73 -6.61
N THR A 247 7.44 0.88 -7.47
CA THR A 247 8.11 -0.38 -7.13
C THR A 247 9.59 -0.36 -7.53
N PRO A 248 10.49 -1.04 -6.79
CA PRO A 248 11.87 -1.25 -7.20
C PRO A 248 12.00 -2.30 -8.32
N ALA A 249 13.19 -2.51 -8.86
CA ALA A 249 13.51 -3.56 -9.83
C ALA A 249 13.16 -4.97 -9.32
N GLY A 250 13.00 -5.93 -10.25
CA GLY A 250 12.71 -7.34 -9.98
C GLY A 250 11.28 -7.74 -10.30
N VAL A 251 10.57 -6.97 -11.13
CA VAL A 251 9.25 -7.33 -11.64
C VAL A 251 9.35 -8.36 -12.76
N ALA A 252 8.31 -9.20 -12.98
CA ALA A 252 8.34 -10.21 -14.05
C ALA A 252 8.53 -9.60 -15.44
N MET A 253 8.01 -8.39 -15.67
CA MET A 253 8.16 -7.68 -16.93
C MET A 253 9.65 -7.37 -17.25
N GLY A 254 10.51 -7.18 -16.24
CA GLY A 254 11.94 -6.95 -16.38
C GLY A 254 12.77 -8.19 -16.64
N GLU A 255 12.22 -9.39 -16.36
CA GLU A 255 12.93 -10.66 -16.51
C GLU A 255 13.11 -11.09 -17.98
N PRO A 256 14.13 -11.94 -18.29
CA PRO A 256 14.28 -12.53 -19.62
C PRO A 256 13.08 -13.42 -20.03
N GLU A 257 12.92 -13.63 -21.34
CA GLU A 257 11.94 -14.59 -21.86
C GLU A 257 12.35 -16.06 -21.59
N PRO A 258 11.42 -16.97 -21.25
CA PRO A 258 10.01 -16.71 -20.98
C PRO A 258 9.83 -16.01 -19.63
N LYS A 259 9.08 -14.91 -19.61
CA LYS A 259 8.84 -14.12 -18.38
C LYS A 259 8.00 -14.90 -17.37
N PRO A 260 8.37 -14.87 -16.06
CA PRO A 260 7.72 -15.68 -15.02
C PRO A 260 6.45 -15.02 -14.47
N TYR A 261 5.52 -14.61 -15.34
CA TYR A 261 4.25 -14.02 -14.92
C TYR A 261 3.44 -14.96 -14.03
N LEU A 262 2.73 -14.39 -13.07
CA LEU A 262 1.91 -15.09 -12.08
C LEU A 262 0.76 -15.90 -12.70
N ARG A 263 0.47 -17.01 -12.07
CA ARG A 263 -0.61 -17.96 -12.42
C ARG A 263 -1.38 -18.37 -11.17
N ALA A 264 -2.56 -18.93 -11.37
CA ALA A 264 -3.27 -19.58 -10.27
C ALA A 264 -2.39 -20.66 -9.63
N GLY A 265 -2.34 -20.67 -8.31
CA GLY A 265 -1.48 -21.53 -7.50
C GLY A 265 -0.19 -20.86 -7.01
N ASP A 266 0.22 -19.75 -7.59
CA ASP A 266 1.38 -19.01 -7.11
C ASP A 266 1.11 -18.32 -5.76
N VAL A 267 2.18 -18.17 -4.99
CA VAL A 267 2.19 -17.49 -3.69
C VAL A 267 3.16 -16.34 -3.76
N VAL A 268 2.67 -15.14 -3.46
CA VAL A 268 3.51 -13.94 -3.34
C VAL A 268 3.56 -13.51 -1.89
N GLU A 269 4.76 -13.29 -1.38
CA GLU A 269 5.02 -12.69 -0.08
C GLU A 269 5.80 -11.40 -0.26
N LEU A 270 5.43 -10.36 0.47
CA LEU A 270 6.11 -9.08 0.37
C LEU A 270 6.17 -8.38 1.72
N GLU A 271 7.23 -7.61 1.95
CA GLU A 271 7.44 -6.88 3.20
C GLU A 271 8.14 -5.54 2.97
N ILE A 272 7.89 -4.61 3.87
CA ILE A 272 8.66 -3.38 4.04
C ILE A 272 9.11 -3.30 5.49
N GLY A 273 10.38 -2.99 5.70
CA GLY A 273 10.98 -2.90 7.02
C GLY A 273 10.19 -2.01 7.98
N GLY A 274 9.78 -2.55 9.13
CA GLY A 274 8.96 -1.85 10.13
C GLY A 274 7.46 -1.78 9.82
N LEU A 275 7.03 -2.00 8.55
CA LEU A 275 5.64 -1.86 8.14
C LEU A 275 4.86 -3.18 8.08
N GLY A 276 5.56 -4.33 8.16
CA GLY A 276 4.94 -5.65 8.18
C GLY A 276 5.11 -6.45 6.90
N ARG A 277 4.45 -7.60 6.85
CA ARG A 277 4.53 -8.57 5.75
C ARG A 277 3.14 -8.98 5.30
N GLN A 278 2.99 -9.19 4.01
CA GLN A 278 1.79 -9.72 3.36
C GLN A 278 2.09 -11.08 2.73
N ARG A 279 1.03 -11.86 2.47
CA ARG A 279 1.09 -13.13 1.73
C ARG A 279 -0.22 -13.37 0.99
N GLN A 280 -0.19 -13.46 -0.32
CA GLN A 280 -1.33 -13.75 -1.16
C GLN A 280 -1.17 -15.07 -1.90
N GLU A 281 -2.27 -15.81 -2.01
CA GLU A 281 -2.42 -16.92 -2.96
C GLU A 281 -3.15 -16.42 -4.21
N PHE A 282 -2.66 -16.75 -5.38
CA PHE A 282 -3.27 -16.40 -6.64
C PHE A 282 -4.22 -17.50 -7.12
N LYS A 283 -5.41 -17.12 -7.58
CA LYS A 283 -6.43 -18.04 -8.12
C LYS A 283 -7.03 -17.48 -9.40
N ASP A 284 -7.59 -18.33 -10.22
CA ASP A 284 -8.35 -17.88 -11.39
C ASP A 284 -9.64 -17.14 -10.98
N ALA A 285 -10.01 -16.07 -11.72
CA ALA A 285 -11.22 -15.27 -11.54
C ALA A 285 -12.47 -15.94 -12.14
#